data_da19e66397ca3dd2afa4ceb9c1e15014
#
_entry.id   da19e66397ca3dd2afa4ceb9c1e15014
#
_cell.length_a   1.000
_cell.length_b   1.000
_cell.length_c   1.000
_cell.angle_alpha   90.00
_cell.angle_beta   90.00
_cell.angle_gamma   90.00
#
_symmetry.space_group_name_H-M   'P 1'
#
loop_
_entity.id
_entity.type
_entity.pdbx_description
1 polymer ?
#
loop_
_entity_poly.entity_id
_entity_poly.type
_entity_poly.pdbx_seq_one_letter_code
_entity_poly.pdbx_strand_id
1 'polypeptide(L)'
;MPIGTAVALPRDIDADLDRWLAPFLEVTGRSTRRRMAPLYVRGLLGPDGPKSIQPMAERLGLPGHDQLHHFITSPAWDDAPLWGVLAEQADQVVGGPDAVLVVDDTGSPKKGTASVGVAPQYCGELGKTANCQVLVSLTLARGEVPVPVGLRLFLPSAWTDDPDRCDAAGVPEAAQAAQTKPEIALAEIDRVIGAGLRFGCVLGDAGYGSSPMFRQGLEERELAWAVGIAGTQLVYPTTVRLRPSCTPTGRPRKHPVPNRPPCTAAATLDQQRWRRVTWRSGTKGPLSARFAAVRVRVADGPTNADKLRLPGDEVWLIGEWRDSGERKHYLSNLPPQTSLRRLAATVKARWSCEQAHQQLKQELGLGDFEGRSWTGLHRHALMTCIAFAYLQHRRLKAAGWGKKVAPQRAAATALAA
;
A
#
# COMPACT_ATOMS: atom_id res chain seq x y z
N MET A 1 -19.20 43.07 -10.55
CA MET A 1 -18.00 42.47 -10.01
C MET A 1 -17.45 41.51 -11.04
N PRO A 2 -16.23 41.65 -11.56
CA PRO A 2 -15.74 40.74 -12.58
C PRO A 2 -15.55 39.37 -11.99
N ILE A 3 -16.05 38.37 -12.70
CA ILE A 3 -15.91 36.90 -12.45
C ILE A 3 -14.42 36.58 -12.37
N GLY A 4 -14.02 35.97 -11.24
CA GLY A 4 -12.63 35.63 -10.97
C GLY A 4 -12.02 34.86 -12.12
N THR A 5 -10.87 35.31 -12.57
CA THR A 5 -10.06 34.68 -13.60
C THR A 5 -9.68 33.29 -13.13
N ALA A 6 -10.15 32.25 -13.81
CA ALA A 6 -9.69 30.87 -13.61
C ALA A 6 -8.16 30.88 -13.65
N VAL A 7 -7.51 30.39 -12.61
CA VAL A 7 -6.05 30.28 -12.57
C VAL A 7 -5.65 29.17 -13.54
N ALA A 8 -5.36 29.55 -14.77
CA ALA A 8 -4.85 28.63 -15.78
C ALA A 8 -3.44 28.16 -15.36
N LEU A 9 -3.21 26.86 -15.38
CA LEU A 9 -1.84 26.32 -15.30
C LEU A 9 -1.01 26.92 -16.46
N PRO A 10 0.31 27.11 -16.28
CA PRO A 10 1.16 27.53 -17.39
C PRO A 10 0.96 26.61 -18.61
N ARG A 11 0.94 27.18 -19.83
CA ARG A 11 0.58 26.45 -21.06
C ARG A 11 1.42 25.18 -21.33
N ASP A 12 2.67 25.14 -20.91
CA ASP A 12 3.54 23.98 -20.97
C ASP A 12 3.10 22.85 -20.03
N ILE A 13 2.56 23.18 -18.87
CA ILE A 13 2.01 22.24 -17.88
C ILE A 13 0.71 21.63 -18.39
N ASP A 14 -0.16 22.40 -19.01
CA ASP A 14 -1.41 21.90 -19.56
C ASP A 14 -1.19 20.86 -20.66
N ALA A 15 -0.32 21.17 -21.64
CA ALA A 15 0.01 20.24 -22.72
C ALA A 15 0.75 18.97 -22.21
N ASP A 16 1.53 19.08 -21.14
CA ASP A 16 2.20 17.94 -20.52
C ASP A 16 1.21 17.04 -19.77
N LEU A 17 0.24 17.65 -19.05
CA LEU A 17 -0.83 16.94 -18.39
C LEU A 17 -1.75 16.23 -19.40
N ASP A 18 -2.09 16.86 -20.51
CA ASP A 18 -2.93 16.25 -21.55
C ASP A 18 -2.24 15.01 -22.15
N ARG A 19 -0.94 15.07 -22.41
CA ARG A 19 -0.15 13.90 -22.85
C ARG A 19 -0.13 12.78 -21.79
N TRP A 20 0.01 13.14 -20.52
CA TRP A 20 -0.03 12.18 -19.42
C TRP A 20 -1.39 11.50 -19.32
N LEU A 21 -2.47 12.24 -19.50
CA LEU A 21 -3.83 11.74 -19.38
C LEU A 21 -4.31 10.95 -20.60
N ALA A 22 -3.65 11.07 -21.75
CA ALA A 22 -4.10 10.44 -23.00
C ALA A 22 -4.39 8.93 -22.87
N PRO A 23 -3.53 8.07 -22.28
CA PRO A 23 -3.83 6.64 -22.11
C PRO A 23 -5.06 6.38 -21.23
N PHE A 24 -5.30 7.21 -20.21
CA PHE A 24 -6.49 7.09 -19.37
C PHE A 24 -7.76 7.45 -20.13
N LEU A 25 -7.68 8.46 -21.05
CA LEU A 25 -8.82 8.88 -21.85
C LEU A 25 -9.24 7.84 -22.89
N GLU A 26 -8.31 7.04 -23.40
CA GLU A 26 -8.60 5.94 -24.32
C GLU A 26 -9.56 4.92 -23.72
N VAL A 27 -9.39 4.59 -22.44
CA VAL A 27 -10.20 3.60 -21.71
C VAL A 27 -11.41 4.21 -20.99
N THR A 28 -11.55 5.54 -20.96
CA THR A 28 -12.65 6.21 -20.24
C THR A 28 -14.01 6.08 -20.95
N GLY A 29 -14.05 5.73 -22.22
CA GLY A 29 -15.28 5.48 -22.99
C GLY A 29 -15.92 6.75 -23.55
N ARG A 30 -17.13 7.15 -23.10
CA ARG A 30 -17.94 8.22 -23.70
C ARG A 30 -17.26 9.60 -23.69
N SER A 31 -17.54 10.43 -24.72
CA SER A 31 -16.95 11.76 -24.90
C SER A 31 -17.14 12.70 -23.70
N THR A 32 -18.29 12.63 -23.03
CA THR A 32 -18.55 13.42 -21.81
C THR A 32 -17.59 13.09 -20.68
N ARG A 33 -17.24 11.81 -20.49
CA ARG A 33 -16.28 11.36 -19.47
C ARG A 33 -14.87 11.79 -19.84
N ARG A 34 -14.48 11.65 -21.12
CA ARG A 34 -13.19 12.11 -21.64
C ARG A 34 -13.00 13.62 -21.42
N ARG A 35 -14.07 14.41 -21.42
CA ARG A 35 -14.04 15.83 -21.09
C ARG A 35 -13.93 16.08 -19.60
N MET A 36 -14.64 15.30 -18.75
CA MET A 36 -14.70 15.55 -17.30
C MET A 36 -13.46 15.03 -16.54
N ALA A 37 -12.86 13.93 -16.95
CA ALA A 37 -11.69 13.36 -16.28
C ALA A 37 -10.51 14.34 -16.20
N PRO A 38 -10.07 15.00 -17.30
CA PRO A 38 -9.03 16.02 -17.24
C PRO A 38 -9.39 17.21 -16.35
N LEU A 39 -10.65 17.65 -16.39
CA LEU A 39 -11.12 18.77 -15.55
C LEU A 39 -11.05 18.38 -14.06
N TYR A 40 -11.44 17.15 -13.73
CA TYR A 40 -11.36 16.67 -12.35
C TYR A 40 -9.91 16.65 -11.85
N VAL A 41 -8.99 16.08 -12.64
CA VAL A 41 -7.56 16.06 -12.32
C VAL A 41 -6.99 17.48 -12.19
N ARG A 42 -7.35 18.41 -13.11
CA ARG A 42 -6.96 19.83 -12.99
C ARG A 42 -7.50 20.47 -11.72
N GLY A 43 -8.73 20.14 -11.32
CA GLY A 43 -9.32 20.61 -10.07
C GLY A 43 -8.54 20.16 -8.84
N LEU A 44 -8.07 18.89 -8.84
CA LEU A 44 -7.21 18.36 -7.77
C LEU A 44 -5.83 19.00 -7.75
N LEU A 45 -5.22 19.22 -8.92
CA LEU A 45 -3.91 19.86 -9.08
C LEU A 45 -3.93 21.38 -8.89
N GLY A 46 -5.11 22.00 -8.85
CA GLY A 46 -5.29 23.43 -8.67
C GLY A 46 -4.69 23.96 -7.37
N PRO A 47 -4.72 25.28 -7.17
CA PRO A 47 -4.13 25.93 -6.00
C PRO A 47 -4.75 25.44 -4.68
N ASP A 48 -4.14 25.83 -3.56
CA ASP A 48 -4.59 25.51 -2.21
C ASP A 48 -6.06 25.78 -1.97
N GLY A 49 -6.67 24.98 -1.10
CA GLY A 49 -8.06 25.05 -0.72
C GLY A 49 -8.78 23.71 -0.85
N PRO A 50 -10.04 23.61 -0.41
CA PRO A 50 -10.80 22.36 -0.42
C PRO A 50 -10.89 21.75 -1.83
N LYS A 51 -10.70 20.45 -1.94
CA LYS A 51 -10.81 19.68 -3.19
C LYS A 51 -12.14 18.94 -3.29
N SER A 52 -13.14 19.35 -2.52
CA SER A 52 -14.52 18.90 -2.74
C SER A 52 -15.08 19.47 -4.05
N ILE A 53 -16.12 18.83 -4.57
CA ILE A 53 -16.57 19.02 -5.96
C ILE A 53 -16.98 20.47 -6.26
N GLN A 54 -17.71 21.13 -5.35
CA GLN A 54 -18.18 22.49 -5.56
C GLN A 54 -17.03 23.51 -5.65
N PRO A 55 -16.10 23.60 -4.68
CA PRO A 55 -14.95 24.50 -4.80
C PRO A 55 -14.06 24.20 -6.02
N MET A 56 -13.96 22.93 -6.43
CA MET A 56 -13.23 22.60 -7.67
C MET A 56 -13.95 23.15 -8.90
N ALA A 57 -15.27 22.99 -9.00
CA ALA A 57 -16.06 23.51 -10.12
C ALA A 57 -15.97 25.04 -10.24
N GLU A 58 -16.04 25.74 -9.11
CA GLU A 58 -15.88 27.20 -9.05
C GLU A 58 -14.50 27.66 -9.56
N ARG A 59 -13.41 27.02 -9.09
CA ARG A 59 -12.05 27.33 -9.55
C ARG A 59 -11.81 27.01 -11.02
N LEU A 60 -12.47 26.00 -11.54
CA LEU A 60 -12.42 25.63 -12.97
C LEU A 60 -13.29 26.54 -13.86
N GLY A 61 -14.04 27.48 -13.29
CA GLY A 61 -14.93 28.35 -14.02
C GLY A 61 -16.12 27.62 -14.65
N LEU A 62 -16.54 26.49 -14.08
CA LEU A 62 -17.69 25.73 -14.55
C LEU A 62 -19.00 26.41 -14.12
N PRO A 63 -20.07 26.35 -14.94
CA PRO A 63 -21.35 26.96 -14.62
C PRO A 63 -22.05 26.32 -13.42
N GLY A 64 -21.61 25.16 -12.99
CA GLY A 64 -22.08 24.42 -11.81
C GLY A 64 -21.25 23.16 -11.55
N HIS A 65 -21.50 22.54 -10.43
CA HIS A 65 -20.76 21.35 -9.99
C HIS A 65 -21.34 20.01 -10.49
N ASP A 66 -22.55 20.02 -11.06
CA ASP A 66 -23.32 18.81 -11.41
C ASP A 66 -22.59 17.89 -12.37
N GLN A 67 -21.86 18.43 -13.35
CA GLN A 67 -21.13 17.63 -14.32
C GLN A 67 -19.96 16.87 -13.68
N LEU A 68 -19.21 17.49 -12.77
CA LEU A 68 -18.16 16.82 -12.01
C LEU A 68 -18.74 15.81 -11.03
N HIS A 69 -19.85 16.16 -10.37
CA HIS A 69 -20.55 15.26 -9.47
C HIS A 69 -21.05 14.02 -10.22
N HIS A 70 -21.75 14.21 -11.35
CA HIS A 70 -22.23 13.10 -12.18
C HIS A 70 -21.08 12.22 -12.70
N PHE A 71 -19.96 12.80 -13.09
CA PHE A 71 -18.78 12.04 -13.52
C PHE A 71 -18.30 11.07 -12.44
N ILE A 72 -18.22 11.51 -11.19
CA ILE A 72 -17.72 10.70 -10.08
C ILE A 72 -18.76 9.68 -9.59
N THR A 73 -20.05 10.06 -9.52
CA THR A 73 -21.08 9.24 -8.85
C THR A 73 -21.89 8.35 -9.78
N SER A 74 -21.89 8.60 -11.10
CA SER A 74 -22.72 7.84 -12.04
C SER A 74 -22.34 6.34 -12.06
N PRO A 75 -23.28 5.41 -11.86
CA PRO A 75 -23.01 3.97 -11.94
C PRO A 75 -22.72 3.47 -13.38
N ALA A 76 -22.93 4.33 -14.37
CA ALA A 76 -22.92 3.95 -15.78
C ALA A 76 -21.54 3.65 -16.39
N TRP A 77 -20.46 3.56 -15.59
CA TRP A 77 -19.14 3.22 -16.11
C TRP A 77 -18.27 2.53 -15.06
N ASP A 78 -17.35 1.70 -15.56
CA ASP A 78 -16.38 0.95 -14.78
C ASP A 78 -15.05 1.72 -14.70
N ASP A 79 -14.47 1.84 -13.53
CA ASP A 79 -13.19 2.50 -13.29
C ASP A 79 -12.01 1.50 -13.26
N ALA A 80 -12.27 0.20 -13.28
CA ALA A 80 -11.21 -0.82 -13.28
C ALA A 80 -10.18 -0.66 -14.41
N PRO A 81 -10.56 -0.32 -15.66
CA PRO A 81 -9.56 -0.06 -16.72
C PRO A 81 -8.60 1.07 -16.40
N LEU A 82 -9.06 2.12 -15.70
CA LEU A 82 -8.19 3.24 -15.33
C LEU A 82 -7.19 2.85 -14.24
N TRP A 83 -7.56 1.97 -13.31
CA TRP A 83 -6.62 1.40 -12.34
C TRP A 83 -5.54 0.56 -13.03
N GLY A 84 -5.88 -0.13 -14.13
CA GLY A 84 -4.92 -0.84 -14.98
C GLY A 84 -3.92 0.11 -15.60
N VAL A 85 -4.40 1.15 -16.30
CA VAL A 85 -3.54 2.19 -16.89
C VAL A 85 -2.68 2.88 -15.83
N LEU A 86 -3.21 3.16 -14.64
CA LEU A 86 -2.42 3.75 -13.55
C LEU A 86 -1.27 2.83 -13.13
N ALA A 87 -1.50 1.51 -13.03
CA ALA A 87 -0.45 0.55 -12.72
C ALA A 87 0.63 0.52 -13.80
N GLU A 88 0.25 0.51 -15.09
CA GLU A 88 1.19 0.57 -16.21
C GLU A 88 2.02 1.86 -16.20
N GLN A 89 1.38 3.02 -15.99
CA GLN A 89 2.09 4.30 -15.90
C GLN A 89 3.01 4.34 -14.67
N ALA A 90 2.59 3.81 -13.53
CA ALA A 90 3.42 3.69 -12.33
C ALA A 90 4.65 2.80 -12.58
N ASP A 91 4.47 1.70 -13.30
CA ASP A 91 5.57 0.82 -13.68
C ASP A 91 6.61 1.54 -14.55
N GLN A 92 6.16 2.33 -15.53
CA GLN A 92 7.06 3.15 -16.36
C GLN A 92 7.82 4.20 -15.54
N VAL A 93 7.19 4.76 -14.51
CA VAL A 93 7.78 5.81 -13.66
C VAL A 93 8.78 5.24 -12.65
N VAL A 94 8.41 4.19 -11.91
CA VAL A 94 9.18 3.67 -10.77
C VAL A 94 9.29 2.15 -10.71
N GLY A 95 8.72 1.40 -11.65
CA GLY A 95 8.73 -0.05 -11.65
C GLY A 95 10.12 -0.68 -11.82
N GLY A 96 10.22 -1.95 -11.43
CA GLY A 96 11.42 -2.77 -11.61
C GLY A 96 11.86 -3.53 -10.35
N PRO A 97 12.95 -4.31 -10.45
CA PRO A 97 13.40 -5.20 -9.36
C PRO A 97 13.87 -4.46 -8.10
N ASP A 98 14.21 -3.18 -8.21
CA ASP A 98 14.58 -2.33 -7.07
C ASP A 98 13.40 -1.56 -6.47
N ALA A 99 12.22 -1.64 -7.06
CA ALA A 99 11.00 -1.06 -6.52
C ALA A 99 10.45 -1.93 -5.39
N VAL A 100 9.73 -1.32 -4.47
CA VAL A 100 8.98 -2.00 -3.42
C VAL A 100 7.49 -1.68 -3.56
N LEU A 101 6.65 -2.66 -3.29
CA LEU A 101 5.21 -2.48 -3.18
C LEU A 101 4.83 -2.40 -1.70
N VAL A 102 4.40 -1.24 -1.25
CA VAL A 102 4.06 -1.01 0.16
C VAL A 102 2.56 -1.17 0.36
N VAL A 103 2.18 -2.05 1.27
CA VAL A 103 0.82 -2.23 1.77
C VAL A 103 0.68 -1.46 3.08
N ASP A 104 -0.34 -0.61 3.17
CA ASP A 104 -0.61 0.19 4.37
C ASP A 104 -2.10 0.60 4.40
N ASP A 105 -2.51 1.28 5.46
CA ASP A 105 -3.85 1.85 5.60
C ASP A 105 -3.82 3.38 5.56
N THR A 106 -4.86 3.97 4.99
CA THR A 106 -5.08 5.40 5.16
C THR A 106 -6.50 5.67 5.64
N GLY A 107 -6.65 6.32 6.79
CA GLY A 107 -7.93 6.67 7.40
C GLY A 107 -8.34 8.10 7.09
N SER A 108 -9.61 8.35 6.82
CA SER A 108 -10.20 9.69 6.65
C SER A 108 -11.29 9.90 7.69
N PRO A 109 -11.11 10.79 8.68
CA PRO A 109 -12.13 11.11 9.66
C PRO A 109 -13.40 11.64 9.02
N LYS A 110 -14.57 11.26 9.53
CA LYS A 110 -15.88 11.73 9.07
C LYS A 110 -16.76 12.13 10.26
N LYS A 111 -17.51 13.21 10.11
CA LYS A 111 -18.42 13.69 11.16
C LYS A 111 -19.72 12.91 11.22
N GLY A 112 -20.26 12.52 10.05
CA GLY A 112 -21.53 11.81 9.92
C GLY A 112 -21.38 10.29 9.88
N THR A 113 -22.50 9.58 9.86
CA THR A 113 -22.58 8.11 9.83
C THR A 113 -23.00 7.55 8.46
N ALA A 114 -23.32 8.42 7.49
CA ALA A 114 -23.91 8.01 6.22
C ALA A 114 -22.90 7.76 5.09
N SER A 115 -21.63 8.14 5.27
CA SER A 115 -20.59 7.86 4.24
C SER A 115 -20.27 6.36 4.23
N VAL A 116 -20.13 5.77 3.04
CA VAL A 116 -19.86 4.34 2.88
C VAL A 116 -18.63 3.89 3.69
N GLY A 117 -18.72 2.76 4.40
CA GLY A 117 -17.64 2.20 5.20
C GLY A 117 -17.28 2.97 6.47
N VAL A 118 -18.01 4.03 6.81
CA VAL A 118 -17.76 4.80 8.03
C VAL A 118 -18.21 4.04 9.28
N ALA A 119 -17.32 3.93 10.26
CA ALA A 119 -17.58 3.38 11.58
C ALA A 119 -16.49 3.85 12.57
N PRO A 120 -16.68 3.66 13.88
CA PRO A 120 -15.61 3.79 14.85
C PRO A 120 -14.50 2.78 14.59
N GLN A 121 -13.35 3.26 14.09
CA GLN A 121 -12.18 2.47 13.72
C GLN A 121 -10.91 3.19 14.17
N TYR A 122 -9.79 2.47 14.25
CA TYR A 122 -8.50 3.14 14.45
C TYR A 122 -8.19 4.03 13.25
N CYS A 123 -8.03 5.31 13.51
CA CYS A 123 -7.67 6.32 12.53
C CYS A 123 -6.21 6.73 12.74
N GLY A 124 -5.32 6.28 11.86
CA GLY A 124 -3.88 6.57 11.96
C GLY A 124 -3.56 8.06 11.95
N GLU A 125 -4.37 8.88 11.25
CA GLU A 125 -4.23 10.34 11.23
C GLU A 125 -4.44 10.98 12.61
N LEU A 126 -5.38 10.43 13.38
CA LEU A 126 -5.72 10.94 14.72
C LEU A 126 -4.98 10.17 15.83
N GLY A 127 -4.32 9.06 15.52
CA GLY A 127 -3.65 8.19 16.49
C GLY A 127 -4.59 7.53 17.50
N LYS A 128 -5.89 7.45 17.21
CA LYS A 128 -6.94 6.93 18.11
C LYS A 128 -8.12 6.34 17.35
N THR A 129 -8.98 5.61 18.05
CA THR A 129 -10.27 5.19 17.49
C THR A 129 -11.16 6.42 17.28
N ALA A 130 -11.66 6.58 16.05
CA ALA A 130 -12.53 7.68 15.64
C ALA A 130 -13.49 7.19 14.55
N ASN A 131 -14.57 7.94 14.34
CA ASN A 131 -15.48 7.72 13.23
C ASN A 131 -14.77 8.07 11.92
N CYS A 132 -14.41 7.06 11.14
CA CYS A 132 -13.61 7.25 9.92
C CYS A 132 -13.90 6.19 8.87
N GLN A 133 -13.51 6.49 7.63
CA GLN A 133 -13.34 5.53 6.54
C GLN A 133 -11.88 5.08 6.51
N VAL A 134 -11.63 3.80 6.24
CA VAL A 134 -10.26 3.27 6.11
C VAL A 134 -10.10 2.64 4.72
N LEU A 135 -9.09 3.09 4.00
CA LEU A 135 -8.71 2.55 2.70
C LEU A 135 -7.44 1.72 2.86
N VAL A 136 -7.48 0.47 2.42
CA VAL A 136 -6.29 -0.36 2.18
C VAL A 136 -5.58 0.21 0.97
N SER A 137 -4.30 0.52 1.09
CA SER A 137 -3.51 1.18 0.05
C SER A 137 -2.37 0.31 -0.45
N LEU A 138 -2.13 0.36 -1.76
CA LEU A 138 -0.92 -0.13 -2.38
C LEU A 138 -0.14 1.04 -2.98
N THR A 139 1.12 1.17 -2.60
CA THR A 139 2.03 2.20 -3.11
C THR A 139 3.28 1.55 -3.69
N LEU A 140 3.48 1.70 -5.00
CA LEU A 140 4.75 1.35 -5.64
C LEU A 140 5.76 2.45 -5.33
N ALA A 141 6.96 2.09 -4.89
CA ALA A 141 7.99 3.08 -4.59
C ALA A 141 9.39 2.62 -5.04
N ARG A 142 10.15 3.55 -5.59
CA ARG A 142 11.57 3.35 -5.89
C ARG A 142 12.38 4.51 -5.32
N GLY A 143 13.26 4.18 -4.37
CA GLY A 143 13.95 5.21 -3.58
C GLY A 143 12.96 6.07 -2.78
N GLU A 144 12.90 7.36 -3.09
CA GLU A 144 12.02 8.35 -2.42
C GLU A 144 10.82 8.75 -3.30
N VAL A 145 10.54 8.01 -4.35
CA VAL A 145 9.45 8.34 -5.28
C VAL A 145 8.35 7.30 -5.14
N PRO A 146 7.29 7.60 -4.39
CA PRO A 146 6.11 6.75 -4.28
C PRO A 146 5.10 7.06 -5.39
N VAL A 147 4.37 6.04 -5.84
CA VAL A 147 3.19 6.16 -6.71
C VAL A 147 2.10 5.24 -6.15
N PRO A 148 1.01 5.76 -5.58
CA PRO A 148 -0.13 4.96 -5.16
C PRO A 148 -0.79 4.30 -6.38
N VAL A 149 -0.96 2.97 -6.30
CA VAL A 149 -1.52 2.15 -7.39
C VAL A 149 -2.77 1.38 -6.98
N GLY A 150 -3.20 1.51 -5.74
CA GLY A 150 -4.43 0.91 -5.21
C GLY A 150 -4.89 1.62 -3.95
N LEU A 151 -6.19 1.89 -3.89
CA LEU A 151 -6.91 2.38 -2.72
C LEU A 151 -8.28 1.70 -2.69
N ARG A 152 -8.49 0.78 -1.73
CA ARG A 152 -9.72 0.00 -1.61
C ARG A 152 -10.34 0.17 -0.24
N LEU A 153 -11.63 0.52 -0.21
CA LEU A 153 -12.34 0.73 1.04
C LEU A 153 -12.50 -0.59 1.81
N PHE A 154 -12.12 -0.57 3.08
CA PHE A 154 -12.45 -1.62 4.04
C PHE A 154 -13.86 -1.40 4.60
N LEU A 155 -14.70 -2.42 4.55
CA LEU A 155 -16.03 -2.42 5.14
C LEU A 155 -16.00 -3.13 6.51
N PRO A 156 -16.22 -2.41 7.62
CA PRO A 156 -16.35 -3.03 8.94
C PRO A 156 -17.69 -3.78 9.07
N SER A 157 -17.80 -4.66 10.08
CA SER A 157 -19.00 -5.50 10.33
C SER A 157 -20.30 -4.70 10.40
N ALA A 158 -20.26 -3.47 10.94
CA ALA A 158 -21.41 -2.56 10.94
C ALA A 158 -21.96 -2.22 9.54
N TRP A 159 -21.23 -2.58 8.49
CA TRP A 159 -21.66 -2.46 7.09
C TRP A 159 -21.94 -3.83 6.47
N THR A 160 -21.05 -4.81 6.64
CA THR A 160 -21.22 -6.13 6.02
C THR A 160 -22.37 -6.93 6.64
N ASP A 161 -22.79 -6.59 7.87
CA ASP A 161 -23.95 -7.17 8.54
C ASP A 161 -25.29 -6.42 8.22
N ASP A 162 -25.23 -5.38 7.37
CA ASP A 162 -26.37 -4.55 6.97
C ASP A 162 -26.43 -4.41 5.43
N PRO A 163 -27.00 -5.39 4.72
CA PRO A 163 -27.10 -5.39 3.25
C PRO A 163 -27.87 -4.18 2.72
N ASP A 164 -28.96 -3.77 3.37
CA ASP A 164 -29.78 -2.62 2.95
C ASP A 164 -28.95 -1.32 2.94
N ARG A 165 -28.09 -1.17 3.93
CA ARG A 165 -27.16 -0.05 4.02
C ARG A 165 -26.08 -0.09 2.95
N CYS A 166 -25.56 -1.28 2.63
CA CYS A 166 -24.63 -1.50 1.53
C CYS A 166 -25.28 -1.14 0.18
N ASP A 167 -26.50 -1.60 -0.07
CA ASP A 167 -27.23 -1.34 -1.31
C ASP A 167 -27.52 0.16 -1.46
N ALA A 168 -27.97 0.82 -0.40
CA ALA A 168 -28.22 2.28 -0.40
C ALA A 168 -26.96 3.10 -0.70
N ALA A 169 -25.78 2.60 -0.34
CA ALA A 169 -24.49 3.23 -0.65
C ALA A 169 -23.91 2.80 -2.02
N GLY A 170 -24.58 1.89 -2.73
CA GLY A 170 -24.13 1.35 -4.01
C GLY A 170 -22.89 0.47 -3.90
N VAL A 171 -22.75 -0.29 -2.81
CA VAL A 171 -21.70 -1.29 -2.65
C VAL A 171 -21.99 -2.46 -3.58
N PRO A 172 -21.07 -2.84 -4.50
CA PRO A 172 -21.30 -4.00 -5.35
C PRO A 172 -21.48 -5.28 -4.53
N GLU A 173 -22.36 -6.18 -4.93
CA GLU A 173 -22.64 -7.46 -4.25
C GLU A 173 -21.36 -8.24 -3.90
N ALA A 174 -20.42 -8.31 -4.85
CA ALA A 174 -19.13 -8.98 -4.64
C ALA A 174 -18.24 -8.33 -3.56
N ALA A 175 -18.52 -7.08 -3.17
CA ALA A 175 -17.79 -6.34 -2.14
C ALA A 175 -18.53 -6.28 -0.79
N GLN A 176 -19.75 -6.80 -0.70
CA GLN A 176 -20.54 -6.81 0.55
C GLN A 176 -20.10 -7.91 1.50
N ALA A 177 -19.45 -8.98 1.00
CA ALA A 177 -18.91 -10.03 1.85
C ALA A 177 -17.85 -9.48 2.82
N ALA A 178 -17.88 -9.96 4.05
CA ALA A 178 -16.88 -9.57 5.06
C ALA A 178 -15.47 -10.01 4.60
N GLN A 179 -14.58 -9.04 4.46
CA GLN A 179 -13.17 -9.25 4.13
C GLN A 179 -12.29 -8.57 5.18
N THR A 180 -11.19 -9.22 5.53
CA THR A 180 -10.15 -8.60 6.33
C THR A 180 -9.28 -7.68 5.46
N LYS A 181 -8.62 -6.71 6.06
CA LYS A 181 -7.68 -5.84 5.32
C LYS A 181 -6.55 -6.63 4.64
N PRO A 182 -5.95 -7.68 5.26
CA PRO A 182 -5.00 -8.56 4.57
C PRO A 182 -5.57 -9.24 3.32
N GLU A 183 -6.81 -9.70 3.33
CA GLU A 183 -7.46 -10.30 2.14
C GLU A 183 -7.65 -9.27 1.03
N ILE A 184 -8.12 -8.08 1.36
CA ILE A 184 -8.22 -6.95 0.42
C ILE A 184 -6.83 -6.63 -0.16
N ALA A 185 -5.79 -6.59 0.67
CA ALA A 185 -4.44 -6.30 0.24
C ALA A 185 -3.90 -7.35 -0.73
N LEU A 186 -4.12 -8.65 -0.48
CA LEU A 186 -3.72 -9.73 -1.37
C LEU A 186 -4.46 -9.66 -2.71
N ALA A 187 -5.76 -9.39 -2.71
CA ALA A 187 -6.54 -9.20 -3.93
C ALA A 187 -6.04 -8.00 -4.76
N GLU A 188 -5.70 -6.89 -4.11
CA GLU A 188 -5.13 -5.73 -4.81
C GLU A 188 -3.69 -6.00 -5.32
N ILE A 189 -2.88 -6.81 -4.61
CA ILE A 189 -1.57 -7.27 -5.10
C ILE A 189 -1.76 -8.11 -6.37
N ASP A 190 -2.71 -9.04 -6.39
CA ASP A 190 -3.03 -9.83 -7.58
C ASP A 190 -3.46 -8.95 -8.76
N ARG A 191 -4.28 -7.94 -8.49
CA ARG A 191 -4.72 -6.98 -9.51
C ARG A 191 -3.54 -6.23 -10.15
N VAL A 192 -2.61 -5.72 -9.35
CA VAL A 192 -1.46 -4.96 -9.90
C VAL A 192 -0.44 -5.86 -10.59
N ILE A 193 -0.26 -7.10 -10.12
CA ILE A 193 0.55 -8.13 -10.81
C ILE A 193 -0.08 -8.45 -12.17
N GLY A 194 -1.40 -8.68 -12.19
CA GLY A 194 -2.16 -8.92 -13.43
C GLY A 194 -2.08 -7.77 -14.44
N ALA A 195 -1.89 -6.54 -13.96
CA ALA A 195 -1.62 -5.36 -14.78
C ALA A 195 -0.14 -5.20 -15.19
N GLY A 196 0.72 -6.16 -14.87
CA GLY A 196 2.14 -6.15 -15.27
C GLY A 196 3.04 -5.27 -14.42
N LEU A 197 2.63 -4.84 -13.23
CA LEU A 197 3.44 -4.02 -12.33
C LEU A 197 4.65 -4.81 -11.82
N ARG A 198 5.85 -4.23 -11.93
CA ARG A 198 7.12 -4.85 -11.52
C ARG A 198 7.64 -4.26 -10.21
N PHE A 199 7.91 -5.13 -9.26
CA PHE A 199 8.54 -4.79 -7.98
C PHE A 199 9.37 -5.96 -7.46
N GLY A 200 10.32 -5.70 -6.58
CA GLY A 200 11.23 -6.73 -6.04
C GLY A 200 10.89 -7.17 -4.62
N CYS A 201 10.00 -6.46 -3.89
CA CYS A 201 9.67 -6.82 -2.51
C CYS A 201 8.35 -6.17 -2.08
N VAL A 202 7.51 -6.91 -1.34
CA VAL A 202 6.31 -6.38 -0.68
C VAL A 202 6.68 -5.96 0.75
N LEU A 203 6.23 -4.77 1.13
CA LEU A 203 6.39 -4.24 2.49
C LEU A 203 5.02 -4.04 3.14
N GLY A 204 4.93 -4.29 4.43
CA GLY A 204 3.72 -4.02 5.22
C GLY A 204 4.08 -3.64 6.65
N ASP A 205 3.15 -3.01 7.35
CA ASP A 205 3.29 -2.71 8.76
C ASP A 205 2.95 -3.92 9.66
N ALA A 206 2.92 -3.71 10.98
CA ALA A 206 2.61 -4.77 11.92
C ALA A 206 1.14 -5.21 11.90
N GLY A 207 0.23 -4.38 11.41
CA GLY A 207 -1.16 -4.74 11.19
C GLY A 207 -1.30 -5.87 10.17
N TYR A 208 -0.56 -5.79 9.08
CA TYR A 208 -0.51 -6.81 8.04
C TYR A 208 0.44 -7.95 8.41
N GLY A 209 1.64 -7.62 8.85
CA GLY A 209 2.68 -8.62 9.08
C GLY A 209 2.43 -9.53 10.29
N SER A 210 1.56 -9.17 11.24
CA SER A 210 1.13 -10.06 12.33
C SER A 210 0.14 -11.13 11.87
N SER A 211 -0.45 -11.00 10.68
CA SER A 211 -1.35 -12.00 10.10
C SER A 211 -0.55 -13.15 9.45
N PRO A 212 -0.64 -14.39 9.95
CA PRO A 212 -0.03 -15.54 9.27
C PRO A 212 -0.58 -15.73 7.85
N MET A 213 -1.89 -15.54 7.65
CA MET A 213 -2.56 -15.67 6.36
C MET A 213 -1.97 -14.70 5.33
N PHE A 214 -1.66 -13.47 5.72
CA PHE A 214 -1.04 -12.51 4.83
C PHE A 214 0.37 -12.94 4.38
N ARG A 215 1.21 -13.38 5.33
CA ARG A 215 2.56 -13.86 5.00
C ARG A 215 2.52 -15.11 4.11
N GLN A 216 1.66 -16.08 4.44
CA GLN A 216 1.46 -17.28 3.63
C GLN A 216 0.93 -16.93 2.23
N GLY A 217 -0.02 -16.00 2.12
CA GLY A 217 -0.53 -15.53 0.84
C GLY A 217 0.55 -14.85 -0.02
N LEU A 218 1.54 -14.19 0.58
CA LEU A 218 2.71 -13.66 -0.14
C LEU A 218 3.65 -14.78 -0.61
N GLU A 219 3.87 -15.82 0.23
CA GLU A 219 4.68 -17.00 -0.13
C GLU A 219 4.04 -17.80 -1.27
N GLU A 220 2.71 -18.02 -1.24
CA GLU A 220 1.97 -18.70 -2.30
C GLU A 220 2.11 -18.01 -3.66
N ARG A 221 2.39 -16.72 -3.66
CA ARG A 221 2.64 -15.89 -4.85
C ARG A 221 4.14 -15.79 -5.20
N GLU A 222 4.99 -16.54 -4.48
CA GLU A 222 6.45 -16.51 -4.64
C GLU A 222 7.05 -15.09 -4.51
N LEU A 223 6.42 -14.22 -3.74
CA LEU A 223 6.87 -12.84 -3.55
C LEU A 223 7.90 -12.73 -2.43
N ALA A 224 8.95 -11.95 -2.67
CA ALA A 224 9.81 -11.48 -1.59
C ALA A 224 9.08 -10.43 -0.76
N TRP A 225 9.22 -10.51 0.57
CA TRP A 225 8.52 -9.59 1.46
C TRP A 225 9.35 -9.25 2.71
N ALA A 226 9.03 -8.10 3.32
CA ALA A 226 9.51 -7.69 4.63
C ALA A 226 8.41 -6.92 5.36
N VAL A 227 7.91 -7.45 6.47
CA VAL A 227 6.73 -6.93 7.17
C VAL A 227 7.02 -6.67 8.65
N GLY A 228 6.40 -5.63 9.20
CA GLY A 228 6.40 -5.34 10.63
C GLY A 228 5.69 -6.43 11.42
N ILE A 229 6.10 -6.65 12.66
CA ILE A 229 5.42 -7.56 13.60
C ILE A 229 5.42 -6.98 15.01
N ALA A 230 4.55 -7.50 15.87
CA ALA A 230 4.63 -7.24 17.31
C ALA A 230 5.86 -7.93 17.92
N GLY A 231 6.48 -7.32 18.93
CA GLY A 231 7.60 -7.93 19.67
C GLY A 231 7.24 -9.22 20.40
N THR A 232 5.94 -9.44 20.63
CA THR A 232 5.38 -10.67 21.22
C THR A 232 5.23 -11.83 20.26
N GLN A 233 5.45 -11.63 18.93
CA GLN A 233 5.42 -12.71 17.94
C GLN A 233 6.37 -13.84 18.38
N LEU A 234 5.85 -15.08 18.40
CA LEU A 234 6.63 -16.24 18.78
C LEU A 234 7.44 -16.75 17.59
N VAL A 235 8.70 -17.11 17.86
CA VAL A 235 9.64 -17.67 16.89
C VAL A 235 10.44 -18.80 17.51
N TYR A 236 10.90 -19.72 16.69
CA TYR A 236 11.79 -20.81 17.06
C TYR A 236 13.20 -20.56 16.49
N PRO A 237 14.25 -21.06 17.14
CA PRO A 237 15.57 -21.10 16.51
C PRO A 237 15.55 -22.04 15.29
N THR A 238 16.37 -21.78 14.28
CA THR A 238 16.46 -22.64 13.07
C THR A 238 16.84 -24.08 13.39
N THR A 239 17.49 -24.29 14.53
CA THR A 239 17.89 -25.62 15.01
C THR A 239 16.76 -26.41 15.67
N VAL A 240 15.54 -25.88 15.72
CA VAL A 240 14.39 -26.60 16.28
C VAL A 240 14.12 -27.87 15.45
N ARG A 241 13.87 -28.97 16.15
CA ARG A 241 13.52 -30.27 15.55
C ARG A 241 12.15 -30.69 16.05
N LEU A 242 11.34 -31.21 15.14
CA LEU A 242 10.06 -31.81 15.47
C LEU A 242 10.27 -33.29 15.85
N ARG A 243 9.77 -33.70 17.01
CA ARG A 243 9.80 -35.07 17.47
C ARG A 243 8.41 -35.68 17.33
N PRO A 244 8.28 -36.93 16.86
CA PRO A 244 7.03 -37.66 16.95
C PRO A 244 6.53 -37.65 18.39
N SER A 245 5.27 -37.37 18.59
CA SER A 245 4.67 -37.42 19.92
C SER A 245 4.26 -38.86 20.22
N CYS A 246 5.18 -39.64 20.78
CA CYS A 246 4.90 -40.96 21.32
C CYS A 246 4.46 -40.83 22.77
N THR A 247 3.18 -41.11 23.05
CA THR A 247 2.74 -41.38 24.42
C THR A 247 2.93 -42.87 24.68
N PRO A 248 3.50 -43.29 25.83
CA PRO A 248 3.67 -44.73 26.15
C PRO A 248 2.35 -45.50 26.17
N THR A 249 1.27 -44.82 26.42
CA THR A 249 -0.09 -45.36 26.45
C THR A 249 -1.07 -44.34 25.82
N GLY A 250 -1.76 -44.71 24.74
CA GLY A 250 -2.80 -43.91 24.15
C GLY A 250 -2.63 -43.65 22.64
N ARG A 251 -3.60 -42.94 22.04
CA ARG A 251 -3.59 -42.59 20.62
C ARG A 251 -2.44 -41.61 20.32
N PRO A 252 -1.65 -41.85 19.27
CA PRO A 252 -0.57 -40.94 18.87
C PRO A 252 -1.14 -39.52 18.66
N ARG A 253 -0.43 -38.50 19.11
CA ARG A 253 -0.84 -37.10 18.87
C ARG A 253 -0.80 -36.79 17.38
N LYS A 254 -1.77 -36.02 16.90
CA LYS A 254 -1.90 -35.66 15.49
C LYS A 254 -0.69 -34.86 14.97
N HIS A 255 -0.04 -34.07 15.82
CA HIS A 255 1.07 -33.22 15.46
C HIS A 255 2.29 -33.49 16.31
N PRO A 256 3.50 -33.39 15.72
CA PRO A 256 4.77 -33.56 16.44
C PRO A 256 4.96 -32.45 17.47
N VAL A 257 5.93 -32.63 18.35
CA VAL A 257 6.28 -31.66 19.40
C VAL A 257 7.65 -31.07 19.11
N PRO A 258 7.80 -29.72 19.14
CA PRO A 258 9.12 -29.11 19.04
C PRO A 258 10.01 -29.50 20.22
N ASN A 259 11.29 -29.76 19.96
CA ASN A 259 12.27 -30.11 21.00
C ASN A 259 12.72 -28.91 21.85
N ARG A 260 12.29 -27.70 21.49
CA ARG A 260 12.52 -26.43 22.20
C ARG A 260 11.27 -25.59 22.18
N PRO A 261 10.95 -24.86 23.27
CA PRO A 261 9.83 -23.90 23.26
C PRO A 261 10.15 -22.71 22.34
N PRO A 262 9.11 -22.03 21.81
CA PRO A 262 9.30 -20.77 21.11
C PRO A 262 9.64 -19.64 22.10
N CYS A 263 10.34 -18.63 21.60
CA CYS A 263 10.61 -17.39 22.32
C CYS A 263 9.92 -16.21 21.60
N THR A 264 9.74 -15.10 22.29
CA THR A 264 9.25 -13.88 21.63
C THR A 264 10.32 -13.29 20.70
N ALA A 265 9.90 -12.61 19.67
CA ALA A 265 10.79 -11.90 18.76
C ALA A 265 11.68 -10.90 19.50
N ALA A 266 11.12 -10.17 20.48
CA ALA A 266 11.86 -9.24 21.33
C ALA A 266 12.98 -9.97 22.11
N ALA A 267 12.65 -11.04 22.85
CA ALA A 267 13.63 -11.78 23.64
C ALA A 267 14.72 -12.46 22.78
N THR A 268 14.35 -12.91 21.58
CA THR A 268 15.31 -13.48 20.62
C THR A 268 16.31 -12.43 20.13
N LEU A 269 15.84 -11.21 19.87
CA LEU A 269 16.69 -10.10 19.40
C LEU A 269 17.54 -9.49 20.53
N ASP A 270 17.10 -9.54 21.78
CA ASP A 270 17.90 -9.08 22.92
C ASP A 270 19.22 -9.85 23.08
N GLN A 271 19.27 -11.08 22.59
CA GLN A 271 20.47 -11.91 22.60
C GLN A 271 21.40 -11.64 21.40
N GLN A 272 21.02 -10.77 20.47
CA GLN A 272 21.79 -10.53 19.25
C GLN A 272 22.70 -9.31 19.37
N ARG A 273 23.77 -9.28 18.55
CA ARG A 273 24.66 -8.13 18.44
C ARG A 273 24.02 -7.03 17.62
N TRP A 274 23.70 -5.90 18.27
CA TRP A 274 23.21 -4.69 17.62
C TRP A 274 24.34 -3.90 16.98
N ARG A 275 24.13 -3.45 15.72
CA ARG A 275 25.11 -2.66 14.96
C ARG A 275 24.43 -1.42 14.44
N ARG A 276 25.14 -0.27 14.46
CA ARG A 276 24.67 0.95 13.83
C ARG A 276 24.73 0.79 12.31
N VAL A 277 23.60 1.02 11.63
CA VAL A 277 23.47 0.91 10.18
C VAL A 277 22.91 2.22 9.65
N THR A 278 23.59 2.80 8.67
CA THR A 278 23.09 3.91 7.86
C THR A 278 22.50 3.33 6.59
N TRP A 279 21.19 3.52 6.39
CA TRP A 279 20.49 2.99 5.22
C TRP A 279 20.31 4.02 4.11
N ARG A 280 20.40 5.33 4.44
CA ARG A 280 20.20 6.42 3.48
C ARG A 280 20.83 7.72 3.99
N SER A 281 21.23 8.60 3.05
CA SER A 281 21.51 10.00 3.34
C SER A 281 20.25 10.83 3.14
N GLY A 282 19.81 11.55 4.15
CA GLY A 282 18.69 12.50 4.06
C GLY A 282 19.19 13.92 3.92
N THR A 283 18.28 14.88 3.76
CA THR A 283 18.60 16.32 3.66
C THR A 283 19.26 16.89 4.93
N LYS A 284 18.98 16.27 6.09
CA LYS A 284 19.55 16.65 7.41
C LYS A 284 20.72 15.76 7.85
N GLY A 285 21.28 14.95 6.94
CA GLY A 285 22.37 14.03 7.23
C GLY A 285 21.99 12.55 7.12
N PRO A 286 22.90 11.63 7.54
CA PRO A 286 22.69 10.19 7.40
C PRO A 286 21.57 9.69 8.32
N LEU A 287 20.64 8.93 7.76
CA LEU A 287 19.59 8.24 8.51
C LEU A 287 20.13 6.91 9.00
N SER A 288 20.26 6.77 10.31
CA SER A 288 20.84 5.59 10.95
C SER A 288 20.10 5.19 12.22
N ALA A 289 20.13 3.90 12.54
CA ALA A 289 19.69 3.34 13.82
C ALA A 289 20.53 2.09 14.12
N ARG A 290 20.31 1.48 15.29
CA ARG A 290 20.89 0.16 15.58
C ARG A 290 19.98 -0.92 15.02
N PHE A 291 20.58 -1.90 14.34
CA PHE A 291 19.88 -3.07 13.81
C PHE A 291 20.54 -4.35 14.28
N ALA A 292 19.73 -5.37 14.48
CA ALA A 292 20.13 -6.75 14.66
C ALA A 292 19.29 -7.64 13.74
N ALA A 293 19.84 -8.75 13.28
CA ALA A 293 19.09 -9.72 12.48
C ALA A 293 19.59 -11.14 12.78
N VAL A 294 18.65 -12.08 12.78
CA VAL A 294 18.90 -13.50 13.00
C VAL A 294 17.91 -14.33 12.19
N ARG A 295 18.33 -15.51 11.74
CA ARG A 295 17.44 -16.48 11.08
C ARG A 295 16.62 -17.21 12.13
N VAL A 296 15.30 -17.32 11.90
CA VAL A 296 14.34 -17.96 12.81
C VAL A 296 13.30 -18.73 12.00
N ARG A 297 12.54 -19.59 12.66
CA ARG A 297 11.31 -20.18 12.12
C ARG A 297 10.11 -19.59 12.85
N VAL A 298 9.17 -19.05 12.11
CA VAL A 298 7.99 -18.39 12.72
C VAL A 298 7.07 -19.43 13.35
N ALA A 299 6.48 -19.12 14.50
CA ALA A 299 5.49 -20.00 15.14
C ALA A 299 4.10 -19.71 14.51
N ASP A 300 3.90 -20.11 13.25
CA ASP A 300 2.68 -19.92 12.48
C ASP A 300 2.18 -21.17 11.75
N GLY A 301 2.85 -22.32 11.97
CA GLY A 301 2.39 -23.62 11.51
C GLY A 301 1.13 -24.10 12.25
N PRO A 302 0.66 -25.34 11.98
CA PRO A 302 -0.48 -25.94 12.64
C PRO A 302 -0.37 -25.91 14.17
N THR A 303 -1.48 -25.73 14.87
CA THR A 303 -1.52 -25.74 16.33
C THR A 303 -1.43 -27.18 16.86
N ASN A 304 -0.50 -27.45 17.78
CA ASN A 304 -0.36 -28.77 18.42
C ASN A 304 -1.35 -28.92 19.61
N ALA A 305 -1.27 -30.08 20.27
CA ALA A 305 -2.14 -30.40 21.42
C ALA A 305 -1.94 -29.44 22.62
N ASP A 306 -0.76 -28.86 22.76
CA ASP A 306 -0.40 -27.93 23.83
C ASP A 306 -0.78 -26.47 23.46
N LYS A 307 -1.59 -26.28 22.43
CA LYS A 307 -2.03 -24.98 21.88
C LYS A 307 -0.88 -24.10 21.36
N LEU A 308 0.29 -24.67 21.12
CA LEU A 308 1.42 -24.01 20.51
C LEU A 308 1.38 -24.18 18.99
N ARG A 309 1.67 -23.13 18.25
CA ARG A 309 1.87 -23.22 16.80
C ARG A 309 3.22 -23.84 16.51
N LEU A 310 3.26 -24.77 15.57
CA LEU A 310 4.48 -25.40 15.10
C LEU A 310 5.39 -24.43 14.33
N PRO A 311 6.71 -24.73 14.22
CA PRO A 311 7.62 -23.94 13.41
C PRO A 311 7.18 -23.96 11.94
N GLY A 312 6.97 -22.78 11.37
CA GLY A 312 6.78 -22.53 9.94
C GLY A 312 8.11 -22.42 9.19
N ASP A 313 8.14 -21.62 8.14
CA ASP A 313 9.31 -21.44 7.30
C ASP A 313 10.42 -20.63 7.96
N GLU A 314 11.63 -20.77 7.42
CA GLU A 314 12.79 -20.05 7.89
C GLU A 314 12.90 -18.68 7.26
N VAL A 315 12.88 -17.65 8.09
CA VAL A 315 12.90 -16.24 7.68
C VAL A 315 13.90 -15.42 8.50
N TRP A 316 14.17 -14.21 8.09
CA TRP A 316 14.85 -13.22 8.89
C TRP A 316 13.91 -12.64 9.96
N LEU A 317 14.37 -12.62 11.20
CA LEU A 317 13.87 -11.74 12.26
C LEU A 317 14.82 -10.54 12.34
N ILE A 318 14.28 -9.33 12.17
CA ILE A 318 15.04 -8.08 12.12
C ILE A 318 14.55 -7.17 13.23
N GLY A 319 15.47 -6.61 14.00
CA GLY A 319 15.19 -5.60 15.01
C GLY A 319 15.75 -4.23 14.59
N GLU A 320 14.98 -3.19 14.83
CA GLU A 320 15.40 -1.79 14.77
C GLU A 320 15.33 -1.20 16.18
N TRP A 321 16.39 -0.58 16.63
CA TRP A 321 16.45 0.17 17.89
C TRP A 321 16.82 1.62 17.57
N ARG A 322 15.87 2.50 17.73
CA ARG A 322 15.99 3.93 17.47
C ARG A 322 16.67 4.67 18.62
N ASP A 323 17.26 5.81 18.34
CA ASP A 323 17.88 6.67 19.36
C ASP A 323 16.83 7.23 20.37
N SER A 324 15.53 7.24 20.00
CA SER A 324 14.40 7.51 20.90
C SER A 324 14.12 6.43 21.96
N GLY A 325 14.79 5.27 21.87
CA GLY A 325 14.50 4.10 22.69
C GLY A 325 13.44 3.16 22.09
N GLU A 326 12.71 3.59 21.07
CA GLU A 326 11.69 2.77 20.39
C GLU A 326 12.34 1.55 19.73
N ARG A 327 11.71 0.37 19.91
CA ARG A 327 12.11 -0.87 19.23
C ARG A 327 11.02 -1.32 18.29
N LYS A 328 11.41 -1.64 17.04
CA LYS A 328 10.55 -2.24 16.03
C LYS A 328 11.08 -3.60 15.60
N HIS A 329 10.16 -4.47 15.22
CA HIS A 329 10.44 -5.84 14.88
C HIS A 329 9.84 -6.14 13.51
N TYR A 330 10.57 -6.91 12.69
CA TYR A 330 10.15 -7.27 11.34
C TYR A 330 10.49 -8.73 11.05
N LEU A 331 9.72 -9.34 10.15
CA LEU A 331 10.04 -10.60 9.50
C LEU A 331 10.29 -10.37 8.02
N SER A 332 11.13 -11.20 7.40
CA SER A 332 11.39 -11.15 5.96
C SER A 332 11.87 -12.49 5.42
N ASN A 333 11.34 -12.87 4.24
CA ASN A 333 11.80 -14.06 3.50
C ASN A 333 12.97 -13.77 2.55
N LEU A 334 13.57 -12.61 2.61
CA LEU A 334 14.75 -12.29 1.79
C LEU A 334 15.83 -13.36 1.94
N PRO A 335 16.65 -13.60 0.89
CA PRO A 335 17.65 -14.66 0.86
C PRO A 335 18.59 -14.66 2.08
N PRO A 336 19.05 -15.85 2.56
CA PRO A 336 19.90 -15.97 3.76
C PRO A 336 21.19 -15.14 3.72
N GLN A 337 21.73 -14.88 2.53
CA GLN A 337 22.96 -14.08 2.33
C GLN A 337 22.70 -12.56 2.34
N THR A 338 21.47 -12.11 2.55
CA THR A 338 21.13 -10.69 2.55
C THR A 338 21.86 -9.96 3.69
N SER A 339 22.62 -8.93 3.34
CA SER A 339 23.38 -8.15 4.34
C SER A 339 22.44 -7.38 5.28
N LEU A 340 22.90 -7.13 6.52
CA LEU A 340 22.15 -6.35 7.51
C LEU A 340 21.79 -4.93 6.98
N ARG A 341 22.68 -4.33 6.18
CA ARG A 341 22.41 -3.02 5.55
C ARG A 341 21.25 -3.12 4.54
N ARG A 342 21.20 -4.18 3.73
CA ARG A 342 20.10 -4.38 2.77
C ARG A 342 18.79 -4.64 3.50
N LEU A 343 18.79 -5.49 4.55
CA LEU A 343 17.62 -5.75 5.40
C LEU A 343 17.09 -4.43 6.00
N ALA A 344 17.98 -3.63 6.61
CA ALA A 344 17.62 -2.33 7.17
C ALA A 344 17.04 -1.38 6.10
N ALA A 345 17.69 -1.26 4.94
CA ALA A 345 17.21 -0.41 3.85
C ALA A 345 15.82 -0.84 3.36
N THR A 346 15.57 -2.17 3.25
CA THR A 346 14.29 -2.71 2.80
C THR A 346 13.16 -2.36 3.77
N VAL A 347 13.30 -2.65 5.07
CA VAL A 347 12.23 -2.35 6.04
C VAL A 347 12.01 -0.84 6.20
N LYS A 348 13.01 -0.02 5.96
CA LYS A 348 12.90 1.45 6.02
C LYS A 348 12.29 2.07 4.78
N ALA A 349 12.24 1.37 3.63
CA ALA A 349 11.64 1.87 2.40
C ALA A 349 10.12 2.09 2.53
N ARG A 350 9.44 1.45 3.50
CA ARG A 350 8.02 1.66 3.80
C ARG A 350 7.65 3.13 4.06
N TRP A 351 8.59 3.92 4.59
CA TRP A 351 8.38 5.35 4.87
C TRP A 351 7.84 6.15 3.66
N SER A 352 8.18 5.76 2.44
CA SER A 352 7.70 6.45 1.23
C SER A 352 6.17 6.46 1.10
N CYS A 353 5.49 5.42 1.59
CA CYS A 353 4.03 5.33 1.60
C CYS A 353 3.40 6.36 2.56
N GLU A 354 3.97 6.54 3.75
CA GLU A 354 3.48 7.52 4.73
C GLU A 354 3.53 8.94 4.14
N GLN A 355 4.60 9.27 3.42
CA GLN A 355 4.73 10.54 2.71
C GLN A 355 3.67 10.68 1.60
N ALA A 356 3.43 9.61 0.83
CA ALA A 356 2.41 9.61 -0.21
C ALA A 356 1.01 9.86 0.37
N HIS A 357 0.65 9.17 1.45
CA HIS A 357 -0.63 9.37 2.13
C HIS A 357 -0.82 10.80 2.62
N GLN A 358 0.23 11.39 3.22
CA GLN A 358 0.18 12.77 3.66
C GLN A 358 -0.10 13.72 2.50
N GLN A 359 0.63 13.60 1.40
CA GLN A 359 0.46 14.45 0.22
C GLN A 359 -0.89 14.24 -0.47
N LEU A 360 -1.36 12.98 -0.62
CA LEU A 360 -2.69 12.68 -1.14
C LEU A 360 -3.79 13.40 -0.37
N LYS A 361 -3.69 13.46 0.95
CA LYS A 361 -4.68 14.13 1.80
C LYS A 361 -4.53 15.65 1.80
N GLN A 362 -3.32 16.15 2.06
CA GLN A 362 -3.09 17.57 2.30
C GLN A 362 -3.05 18.39 1.01
N GLU A 363 -2.49 17.83 -0.07
CA GLU A 363 -2.28 18.56 -1.32
C GLU A 363 -3.37 18.26 -2.35
N LEU A 364 -3.81 17.00 -2.43
CA LEU A 364 -4.73 16.53 -3.47
C LEU A 364 -6.14 16.20 -2.95
N GLY A 365 -6.41 16.42 -1.66
CA GLY A 365 -7.75 16.34 -1.10
C GLY A 365 -8.39 14.96 -1.09
N LEU A 366 -7.60 13.87 -0.90
CA LEU A 366 -8.15 12.51 -0.77
C LEU A 366 -9.22 12.44 0.33
N GLY A 367 -9.08 13.22 1.41
CA GLY A 367 -10.05 13.32 2.51
C GLY A 367 -11.26 14.21 2.25
N ASP A 368 -11.23 15.03 1.19
CA ASP A 368 -12.23 16.07 0.91
C ASP A 368 -13.46 15.55 0.17
N PHE A 369 -13.53 14.25 -0.11
CA PHE A 369 -14.72 13.66 -0.72
C PHE A 369 -15.88 13.63 0.30
N GLU A 370 -16.92 14.38 0.01
CA GLU A 370 -18.11 14.52 0.88
C GLU A 370 -19.25 13.58 0.46
N GLY A 371 -19.10 12.88 -0.67
CA GLY A 371 -20.10 11.93 -1.15
C GLY A 371 -20.23 10.70 -0.24
N ARG A 372 -21.35 9.99 -0.39
CA ARG A 372 -21.71 8.84 0.45
C ARG A 372 -21.59 7.49 -0.25
N SER A 373 -21.45 7.50 -1.60
CA SER A 373 -21.49 6.28 -2.41
C SER A 373 -20.12 5.60 -2.50
N TRP A 374 -20.16 4.28 -2.64
CA TRP A 374 -19.00 3.44 -2.94
C TRP A 374 -18.26 3.87 -4.20
N THR A 375 -19.01 3.99 -5.29
CA THR A 375 -18.46 4.38 -6.59
C THR A 375 -17.80 5.75 -6.54
N GLY A 376 -18.45 6.74 -5.92
CA GLY A 376 -17.90 8.08 -5.79
C GLY A 376 -16.60 8.13 -5.04
N LEU A 377 -16.48 7.40 -3.90
CA LEU A 377 -15.27 7.34 -3.11
C LEU A 377 -14.10 6.72 -3.89
N HIS A 378 -14.32 5.56 -4.54
CA HIS A 378 -13.26 4.88 -5.27
C HIS A 378 -12.77 5.66 -6.48
N ARG A 379 -13.67 6.33 -7.21
CA ARG A 379 -13.29 7.18 -8.33
C ARG A 379 -12.58 8.46 -7.90
N HIS A 380 -13.00 9.08 -6.81
CA HIS A 380 -12.26 10.21 -6.24
C HIS A 380 -10.85 9.76 -5.84
N ALA A 381 -10.71 8.63 -5.17
CA ALA A 381 -9.41 8.04 -4.81
C ALA A 381 -8.55 7.78 -6.06
N LEU A 382 -9.13 7.18 -7.11
CA LEU A 382 -8.44 6.94 -8.38
C LEU A 382 -7.95 8.23 -9.03
N MET A 383 -8.83 9.24 -9.17
CA MET A 383 -8.44 10.53 -9.76
C MET A 383 -7.34 11.22 -8.95
N THR A 384 -7.38 11.09 -7.63
CA THR A 384 -6.35 11.60 -6.73
C THR A 384 -5.01 10.87 -6.94
N CYS A 385 -5.04 9.54 -7.10
CA CYS A 385 -3.84 8.75 -7.43
C CYS A 385 -3.27 9.10 -8.81
N ILE A 386 -4.11 9.32 -9.83
CA ILE A 386 -3.67 9.75 -11.18
C ILE A 386 -2.99 11.12 -11.10
N ALA A 387 -3.59 12.09 -10.37
CA ALA A 387 -2.99 13.40 -10.16
C ALA A 387 -1.64 13.31 -9.44
N PHE A 388 -1.54 12.47 -8.41
CA PHE A 388 -0.31 12.23 -7.67
C PHE A 388 0.79 11.62 -8.56
N ALA A 389 0.43 10.60 -9.33
CA ALA A 389 1.37 9.93 -10.26
C ALA A 389 1.93 10.91 -11.30
N TYR A 390 1.09 11.83 -11.81
CA TYR A 390 1.54 12.92 -12.68
C TYR A 390 2.57 13.83 -12.01
N LEU A 391 2.35 14.21 -10.75
CA LEU A 391 3.32 15.03 -10.02
C LEU A 391 4.67 14.32 -9.85
N GLN A 392 4.65 13.01 -9.57
CA GLN A 392 5.88 12.22 -9.47
C GLN A 392 6.59 12.07 -10.83
N HIS A 393 5.82 11.83 -11.91
CA HIS A 393 6.36 11.83 -13.28
C HIS A 393 7.07 13.15 -13.58
N ARG A 394 6.46 14.29 -13.31
CA ARG A 394 7.07 15.61 -13.51
C ARG A 394 8.31 15.83 -12.67
N ARG A 395 8.26 15.44 -11.39
CA ARG A 395 9.40 15.52 -10.47
C ARG A 395 10.62 14.78 -11.01
N LEU A 396 10.42 13.57 -11.50
CA LEU A 396 11.48 12.75 -12.08
C LEU A 396 12.02 13.34 -13.40
N LYS A 397 11.12 13.82 -14.26
CA LYS A 397 11.49 14.48 -15.52
C LYS A 397 12.34 15.73 -15.25
N ALA A 398 11.98 16.56 -14.27
CA ALA A 398 12.75 17.73 -13.84
C ALA A 398 14.11 17.34 -13.24
N ALA A 399 14.21 16.22 -12.54
CA ALA A 399 15.45 15.68 -12.01
C ALA A 399 16.35 15.00 -13.07
N GLY A 400 15.94 14.98 -14.34
CA GLY A 400 16.70 14.39 -15.46
C GLY A 400 16.73 12.86 -15.45
N TRP A 401 15.86 12.20 -14.72
CA TRP A 401 15.88 10.74 -14.56
C TRP A 401 15.55 9.98 -15.86
N GLY A 402 14.81 10.55 -16.78
CA GLY A 402 14.51 9.95 -18.08
C GLY A 402 15.70 9.88 -19.08
N LYS A 403 16.82 10.54 -18.79
CA LYS A 403 17.98 10.61 -19.70
C LYS A 403 19.04 9.52 -19.48
N LYS A 404 18.93 8.67 -18.44
CA LYS A 404 19.95 7.67 -18.06
C LYS A 404 19.55 6.20 -18.20
N VAL A 405 18.37 5.89 -18.70
CA VAL A 405 17.96 4.50 -18.98
C VAL A 405 17.71 4.34 -20.48
N ALA A 406 18.77 4.45 -21.26
CA ALA A 406 18.80 3.76 -22.55
C ALA A 406 18.91 2.25 -22.25
N PRO A 407 18.14 1.37 -22.90
CA PRO A 407 18.26 -0.06 -22.70
C PRO A 407 19.66 -0.48 -23.15
N GLN A 408 20.51 -0.96 -22.24
CA GLN A 408 21.65 -1.76 -22.62
C GLN A 408 21.10 -3.00 -23.35
N ARG A 409 21.26 -3.02 -24.66
CA ARG A 409 21.05 -4.22 -25.47
C ARG A 409 21.90 -5.33 -24.85
N ALA A 410 21.21 -6.38 -24.39
CA ALA A 410 21.87 -7.63 -24.05
C ALA A 410 22.70 -8.06 -25.23
N ALA A 411 24.01 -8.02 -25.10
CA ALA A 411 24.93 -8.65 -26.04
C ALA A 411 24.70 -10.15 -25.91
N ALA A 412 24.05 -10.72 -26.91
CA ALA A 412 23.98 -12.15 -27.10
C ALA A 412 25.41 -12.63 -27.39
N THR A 413 26.06 -13.17 -26.36
CA THR A 413 27.30 -13.90 -26.56
C THR A 413 26.92 -15.30 -27.04
N ALA A 414 27.10 -15.51 -28.34
CA ALA A 414 27.08 -16.84 -28.95
C ALA A 414 28.14 -17.73 -28.28
N LEU A 415 27.70 -18.84 -27.69
CA LEU A 415 28.55 -19.99 -27.44
C LEU A 415 28.39 -20.92 -28.65
N ALA A 416 29.37 -20.86 -29.56
CA ALA A 416 29.68 -21.94 -30.46
C ALA A 416 31.14 -22.34 -30.16
N ALA A 417 31.32 -23.53 -29.71
CA ALA A 417 32.32 -24.57 -29.93
C ALA A 417 32.41 -25.48 -28.69
#